data_bca6edf9f2122d86526436beea9adb4b
#
_entry.id   bca6edf9f2122d86526436beea9adb4b
#
_cell.length_a   1.000
_cell.length_b   1.000
_cell.length_c   1.000
_cell.angle_alpha   90.00
_cell.angle_beta   90.00
_cell.angle_gamma   90.00
#
_symmetry.space_group_name_H-M   'P 1'
#
loop_
_entity.id
_entity.type
_entity.pdbx_description
1 polymer ?
#
loop_
_entity_poly.entity_id
_entity_poly.type
_entity_poly.pdbx_seq_one_letter_code
_entity_poly.pdbx_strand_id
1 'polypeptide(L)'
;MIACRLPALIAALLVTSFAVAASDNNATIKDSGANYHGNVSLNQASGDQQQQVNIRAIAIGTEARATTAVTQKLNTPADTSLNARATIGGNSFSNGSGVIGINQSAGANNQMVNAVRVSISAQPQGIDDSALSQQNVALLPDSGTASPASGSRQIVTSDQAF
;
A
#
# COMPACT_ATOMS: atom_id res chain seq x y z
N MET A 1 -53.80 -34.02 50.06
CA MET A 1 -52.70 -32.99 49.85
C MET A 1 -51.90 -33.43 48.67
N ILE A 2 -52.10 -32.80 47.51
CA ILE A 2 -51.41 -33.11 46.25
C ILE A 2 -50.37 -32.03 46.06
N ALA A 3 -49.08 -32.39 46.22
CA ALA A 3 -47.97 -31.50 46.01
C ALA A 3 -47.65 -31.42 44.50
N CYS A 4 -47.96 -30.27 43.90
CA CYS A 4 -47.62 -29.96 42.51
C CYS A 4 -46.15 -29.59 42.45
N ARG A 5 -45.30 -30.45 41.87
CA ARG A 5 -43.90 -30.12 41.57
C ARG A 5 -43.78 -29.47 40.20
N LEU A 6 -43.47 -28.18 40.15
CA LEU A 6 -43.11 -27.47 38.91
C LEU A 6 -41.68 -27.87 38.50
N PRO A 7 -41.45 -28.30 37.27
CA PRO A 7 -40.09 -28.41 36.74
C PRO A 7 -39.60 -27.05 36.31
N ALA A 8 -38.46 -26.63 36.89
CA ALA A 8 -37.74 -25.44 36.45
C ALA A 8 -37.08 -25.70 35.09
N LEU A 9 -37.58 -25.04 34.05
CA LEU A 9 -36.99 -25.09 32.72
C LEU A 9 -35.81 -24.12 32.69
N ILE A 10 -34.59 -24.65 32.79
CA ILE A 10 -33.35 -23.86 32.59
C ILE A 10 -33.12 -23.71 31.11
N ALA A 11 -33.46 -22.55 30.55
CA ALA A 11 -33.12 -22.19 29.20
C ALA A 11 -31.62 -21.81 29.17
N ALA A 12 -30.77 -22.72 28.71
CA ALA A 12 -29.35 -22.43 28.43
C ALA A 12 -29.29 -21.57 27.15
N LEU A 13 -29.01 -20.29 27.31
CA LEU A 13 -28.77 -19.38 26.20
C LEU A 13 -27.35 -19.66 25.65
N LEU A 14 -27.25 -20.42 24.56
CA LEU A 14 -26.02 -20.58 23.82
C LEU A 14 -25.67 -19.25 23.11
N VAL A 15 -24.79 -18.48 23.69
CA VAL A 15 -24.20 -17.34 23.01
C VAL A 15 -23.09 -17.90 22.09
N THR A 16 -23.41 -18.12 20.83
CA THR A 16 -22.40 -18.40 19.81
C THR A 16 -21.69 -17.10 19.46
N SER A 17 -20.51 -16.89 20.01
CA SER A 17 -19.62 -15.84 19.57
C SER A 17 -19.08 -16.20 18.17
N PHE A 18 -19.55 -15.51 17.15
CA PHE A 18 -18.92 -15.57 15.84
C PHE A 18 -17.59 -14.80 15.94
N ALA A 19 -16.47 -15.53 15.93
CA ALA A 19 -15.19 -14.91 15.69
C ALA A 19 -15.17 -14.46 14.22
N VAL A 20 -15.29 -13.16 14.00
CA VAL A 20 -14.98 -12.58 12.68
C VAL A 20 -13.46 -12.69 12.55
N ALA A 21 -13.01 -13.59 11.71
CA ALA A 21 -11.59 -13.66 11.36
C ALA A 21 -11.21 -12.35 10.67
N ALA A 22 -10.22 -11.65 11.19
CA ALA A 22 -9.66 -10.50 10.51
C ALA A 22 -9.13 -10.95 9.14
N SER A 23 -9.47 -10.22 8.10
CA SER A 23 -8.97 -10.51 6.75
C SER A 23 -7.47 -10.23 6.69
N ASP A 24 -6.67 -11.23 6.37
CA ASP A 24 -5.23 -11.11 6.21
C ASP A 24 -4.89 -10.86 4.74
N ASN A 25 -4.36 -9.68 4.46
CA ASN A 25 -3.90 -9.28 3.14
C ASN A 25 -2.38 -9.34 3.09
N ASN A 26 -1.83 -10.24 2.28
CA ASN A 26 -0.40 -10.42 2.12
C ASN A 26 0.04 -10.20 0.68
N ALA A 27 1.06 -9.36 0.48
CA ALA A 27 1.77 -9.21 -0.77
C ALA A 27 3.25 -9.55 -0.55
N THR A 28 3.77 -10.51 -1.29
CA THR A 28 5.16 -10.95 -1.13
C THR A 28 5.87 -11.01 -2.47
N ILE A 29 7.05 -10.38 -2.51
CA ILE A 29 8.02 -10.53 -3.58
C ILE A 29 9.26 -11.12 -2.96
N LYS A 30 9.76 -12.20 -3.52
CA LYS A 30 10.94 -12.89 -3.00
C LYS A 30 11.79 -13.42 -4.15
N ASP A 31 13.10 -13.20 -4.05
CA ASP A 31 14.10 -13.69 -5.01
C ASP A 31 13.74 -13.37 -6.48
N SER A 32 13.19 -12.18 -6.72
CA SER A 32 12.64 -11.78 -8.02
C SER A 32 13.32 -10.52 -8.53
N GLY A 33 13.47 -10.39 -9.85
CA GLY A 33 14.04 -9.21 -10.49
C GLY A 33 15.56 -9.04 -10.30
N ALA A 34 16.28 -10.06 -9.86
CA ALA A 34 17.72 -10.01 -9.78
C ALA A 34 18.35 -9.84 -11.18
N ASN A 35 19.51 -9.19 -11.24
CA ASN A 35 20.25 -8.89 -12.48
C ASN A 35 19.43 -8.08 -13.49
N TYR A 36 18.59 -7.16 -13.03
CA TYR A 36 17.81 -6.33 -13.94
C TYR A 36 18.71 -5.33 -14.68
N HIS A 37 18.32 -5.02 -15.92
CA HIS A 37 19.00 -4.01 -16.74
C HIS A 37 17.96 -3.05 -17.32
N GLY A 38 18.25 -1.75 -17.21
CA GLY A 38 17.39 -0.71 -17.76
C GLY A 38 16.38 -0.18 -16.76
N ASN A 39 15.11 -0.10 -17.15
CA ASN A 39 14.09 0.61 -16.40
C ASN A 39 13.08 -0.37 -15.78
N VAL A 40 13.07 -0.47 -14.46
CA VAL A 40 12.18 -1.36 -13.71
C VAL A 40 11.20 -0.54 -12.87
N SER A 41 9.94 -0.91 -12.91
CA SER A 41 8.88 -0.30 -12.10
C SER A 41 8.07 -1.37 -11.42
N LEU A 42 7.90 -1.23 -10.13
CA LEU A 42 7.16 -2.16 -9.29
C LEU A 42 6.17 -1.42 -8.41
N ASN A 43 4.95 -1.92 -8.38
CA ASN A 43 3.94 -1.54 -7.39
C ASN A 43 3.54 -2.78 -6.61
N GLN A 44 3.74 -2.75 -5.30
CA GLN A 44 3.34 -3.80 -4.38
C GLN A 44 2.39 -3.24 -3.33
N ALA A 45 1.21 -3.82 -3.25
CA ALA A 45 0.17 -3.39 -2.32
C ALA A 45 -0.42 -4.58 -1.56
N SER A 46 -0.86 -4.33 -0.34
CA SER A 46 -1.53 -5.32 0.50
C SER A 46 -2.68 -4.66 1.23
N GLY A 47 -3.90 -5.05 0.91
CA GLY A 47 -5.14 -4.59 1.55
C GLY A 47 -5.48 -3.11 1.42
N ASP A 48 -6.76 -2.82 1.60
CA ASP A 48 -7.37 -1.50 1.58
C ASP A 48 -7.24 -0.74 0.23
N GLN A 49 -7.47 0.57 0.21
CA GLN A 49 -7.72 1.33 -1.02
C GLN A 49 -6.48 2.08 -1.49
N GLN A 50 -5.49 1.32 -1.89
CA GLN A 50 -4.18 1.84 -2.26
C GLN A 50 -4.12 2.31 -3.71
N GLN A 51 -3.47 3.43 -3.94
CA GLN A 51 -3.16 3.95 -5.26
C GLN A 51 -1.64 4.06 -5.40
N GLN A 52 -1.07 3.36 -6.37
CA GLN A 52 0.37 3.35 -6.61
C GLN A 52 0.68 3.61 -8.07
N VAL A 53 1.58 4.55 -8.31
CA VAL A 53 1.96 4.95 -9.66
C VAL A 53 3.47 5.02 -9.78
N ASN A 54 4.01 4.39 -10.82
CA ASN A 54 5.38 4.60 -11.27
C ASN A 54 5.36 5.27 -12.64
N ILE A 55 5.97 6.44 -12.76
CA ILE A 55 6.04 7.17 -14.02
C ILE A 55 7.49 7.39 -14.44
N ARG A 56 7.73 7.22 -15.74
CA ARG A 56 8.99 7.54 -16.39
C ARG A 56 8.71 8.40 -17.61
N ALA A 57 9.35 9.55 -17.68
CA ALA A 57 9.34 10.39 -18.87
C ALA A 57 10.78 10.66 -19.28
N ILE A 58 11.14 10.25 -20.48
CA ILE A 58 12.47 10.43 -21.03
C ILE A 58 12.34 11.19 -22.36
N ALA A 59 13.01 12.31 -22.47
CA ALA A 59 13.08 13.08 -23.69
C ALA A 59 14.55 13.36 -24.05
N ILE A 60 14.90 13.11 -25.30
CA ILE A 60 16.26 13.30 -25.82
C ILE A 60 16.16 14.07 -27.15
N GLY A 61 16.84 15.18 -27.26
CA GLY A 61 16.81 16.00 -28.48
C GLY A 61 17.49 17.34 -28.29
N THR A 62 17.48 18.18 -29.32
CA THR A 62 18.08 19.53 -29.27
C THR A 62 17.34 20.43 -28.28
N GLU A 63 16.00 20.29 -28.21
CA GLU A 63 15.11 20.99 -27.29
C GLU A 63 14.16 19.98 -26.64
N ALA A 64 14.72 19.08 -25.80
CA ALA A 64 13.96 18.01 -25.19
C ALA A 64 13.39 18.45 -23.84
N ARG A 65 12.12 18.15 -23.62
CA ARG A 65 11.42 18.36 -22.35
C ARG A 65 10.60 17.14 -21.97
N ALA A 66 10.90 16.57 -20.81
CA ALA A 66 10.12 15.49 -20.20
C ALA A 66 9.21 16.09 -19.13
N THR A 67 7.92 15.81 -19.21
CA THR A 67 6.92 16.26 -18.23
C THR A 67 6.12 15.06 -17.71
N THR A 68 5.79 15.09 -16.43
CA THR A 68 4.88 14.13 -15.79
C THR A 68 3.90 14.90 -14.93
N ALA A 69 2.66 14.43 -14.88
CA ALA A 69 1.64 14.91 -13.97
C ALA A 69 0.91 13.71 -13.36
N VAL A 70 0.73 13.72 -12.06
CA VAL A 70 -0.03 12.69 -11.33
C VAL A 70 -0.96 13.36 -10.37
N THR A 71 -2.22 12.95 -10.41
CA THR A 71 -3.21 13.32 -9.42
C THR A 71 -3.81 12.04 -8.87
N GLN A 72 -3.66 11.83 -7.58
CA GLN A 72 -4.28 10.72 -6.85
C GLN A 72 -5.28 11.28 -5.85
N LYS A 73 -6.48 10.74 -5.83
CA LYS A 73 -7.53 11.16 -4.92
C LYS A 73 -8.25 9.94 -4.36
N LEU A 74 -8.38 9.89 -3.04
CA LEU A 74 -9.07 8.85 -2.33
C LEU A 74 -10.02 9.48 -1.30
N ASN A 75 -11.30 9.16 -1.39
CA ASN A 75 -12.35 9.74 -0.54
C ASN A 75 -13.05 8.71 0.35
N THR A 76 -12.50 7.52 0.47
CA THR A 76 -13.10 6.43 1.23
C THR A 76 -12.41 6.27 2.56
N PRO A 77 -13.15 6.06 3.66
CA PRO A 77 -12.55 5.76 4.95
C PRO A 77 -11.70 4.50 4.90
N ALA A 78 -10.62 4.50 5.68
CA ALA A 78 -9.77 3.32 5.84
C ALA A 78 -10.50 2.24 6.65
N ASP A 79 -10.37 0.98 6.25
CA ASP A 79 -10.75 -0.15 7.08
C ASP A 79 -9.60 -0.46 8.05
N THR A 80 -9.77 -0.08 9.31
CA THR A 80 -8.73 -0.28 10.34
C THR A 80 -8.74 -1.68 10.93
N SER A 81 -9.69 -2.53 10.57
CA SER A 81 -9.80 -3.91 11.06
C SER A 81 -8.92 -4.90 10.27
N LEU A 82 -8.42 -4.50 9.10
CA LEU A 82 -7.64 -5.34 8.21
C LEU A 82 -6.19 -5.51 8.71
N ASN A 83 -5.72 -6.73 8.71
CA ASN A 83 -4.29 -7.03 8.77
C ASN A 83 -3.70 -6.93 7.36
N ALA A 84 -2.60 -6.20 7.22
CA ALA A 84 -1.98 -6.04 5.93
C ALA A 84 -0.45 -6.11 6.04
N ARG A 85 0.16 -6.91 5.16
CA ARG A 85 1.60 -7.10 5.11
C ARG A 85 2.11 -7.07 3.67
N ALA A 86 3.09 -6.22 3.41
CA ALA A 86 3.83 -6.20 2.16
C ALA A 86 5.30 -6.52 2.42
N THR A 87 5.85 -7.49 1.73
CA THR A 87 7.22 -7.97 1.93
C THR A 87 7.98 -8.03 0.62
N ILE A 88 9.16 -7.42 0.60
CA ILE A 88 10.18 -7.65 -0.41
C ILE A 88 11.38 -8.29 0.30
N GLY A 89 11.78 -9.47 -0.13
CA GLY A 89 12.79 -10.24 0.58
C GLY A 89 13.68 -11.08 -0.34
N GLY A 90 14.62 -11.77 0.29
CA GLY A 90 15.64 -12.53 -0.43
C GLY A 90 16.56 -11.62 -1.25
N ASN A 91 17.01 -12.08 -2.40
CA ASN A 91 17.85 -11.35 -3.34
C ASN A 91 17.03 -10.58 -4.39
N SER A 92 15.84 -10.07 -4.02
CA SER A 92 15.01 -9.33 -4.96
C SER A 92 15.71 -8.06 -5.42
N PHE A 93 15.70 -7.84 -6.73
CA PHE A 93 16.28 -6.66 -7.40
C PHE A 93 17.79 -6.46 -7.19
N SER A 94 18.49 -7.46 -6.66
CA SER A 94 19.95 -7.41 -6.49
C SER A 94 20.70 -7.46 -7.81
N ASN A 95 21.95 -6.94 -7.83
CA ASN A 95 22.83 -6.93 -8.99
C ASN A 95 22.21 -6.28 -10.23
N GLY A 96 21.35 -5.31 -10.05
CA GLY A 96 20.70 -4.60 -11.14
C GLY A 96 21.50 -3.41 -11.65
N SER A 97 21.19 -2.98 -12.85
CA SER A 97 21.74 -1.78 -13.47
C SER A 97 20.65 -0.99 -14.19
N GLY A 98 20.48 0.27 -13.80
CA GLY A 98 19.49 1.14 -14.41
C GLY A 98 18.66 1.93 -13.39
N VAL A 99 17.44 2.28 -13.78
CA VAL A 99 16.51 3.02 -12.94
C VAL A 99 15.45 2.08 -12.38
N ILE A 100 15.36 2.00 -11.06
CA ILE A 100 14.31 1.26 -10.39
C ILE A 100 13.38 2.19 -9.63
N GLY A 101 12.08 1.96 -9.72
CA GLY A 101 11.06 2.64 -8.92
C GLY A 101 10.18 1.63 -8.24
N ILE A 102 10.19 1.63 -6.92
CA ILE A 102 9.41 0.70 -6.11
C ILE A 102 8.45 1.49 -5.23
N ASN A 103 7.18 1.16 -5.31
CA ASN A 103 6.15 1.53 -4.36
C ASN A 103 5.75 0.27 -3.59
N GLN A 104 5.91 0.32 -2.28
CA GLN A 104 5.51 -0.78 -1.39
C GLN A 104 4.63 -0.24 -0.28
N SER A 105 3.44 -0.78 -0.15
CA SER A 105 2.50 -0.37 0.89
C SER A 105 1.75 -1.55 1.50
N ALA A 106 1.34 -1.39 2.75
CA ALA A 106 0.55 -2.35 3.48
C ALA A 106 -0.60 -1.62 4.18
N GLY A 107 -1.82 -2.01 3.89
CA GLY A 107 -3.05 -1.55 4.54
C GLY A 107 -3.31 -0.05 4.61
N ALA A 108 -4.58 0.30 4.72
CA ALA A 108 -5.12 1.65 4.76
C ALA A 108 -4.94 2.47 3.46
N ASN A 109 -5.32 3.71 3.47
CA ASN A 109 -5.50 4.56 2.29
C ASN A 109 -4.16 5.15 1.82
N ASN A 110 -3.25 4.30 1.36
CA ASN A 110 -1.94 4.73 0.88
C ASN A 110 -2.02 5.25 -0.56
N GLN A 111 -1.35 6.37 -0.80
CA GLN A 111 -1.13 6.93 -2.13
C GLN A 111 0.37 7.09 -2.32
N MET A 112 0.92 6.47 -3.36
CA MET A 112 2.36 6.45 -3.60
C MET A 112 2.68 6.77 -5.04
N VAL A 113 3.65 7.65 -5.24
CA VAL A 113 4.12 8.04 -6.59
C VAL A 113 5.64 7.98 -6.63
N ASN A 114 6.16 7.23 -7.60
CA ASN A 114 7.54 7.36 -8.06
C ASN A 114 7.54 8.00 -9.44
N ALA A 115 8.17 9.15 -9.58
CA ALA A 115 8.28 9.84 -10.85
C ALA A 115 9.74 10.10 -11.18
N VAL A 116 10.18 9.63 -12.35
CA VAL A 116 11.50 9.92 -12.89
C VAL A 116 11.36 10.66 -14.21
N ARG A 117 12.00 11.80 -14.29
CA ARG A 117 12.06 12.61 -15.50
C ARG A 117 13.52 12.77 -15.91
N VAL A 118 13.81 12.44 -17.15
CA VAL A 118 15.11 12.63 -17.76
C VAL A 118 14.93 13.44 -19.03
N SER A 119 15.58 14.59 -19.06
CA SER A 119 15.63 15.42 -20.25
C SER A 119 17.08 15.66 -20.63
N ILE A 120 17.45 15.19 -21.81
CA ILE A 120 18.78 15.39 -22.38
C ILE A 120 18.65 16.33 -23.57
N SER A 121 19.15 17.54 -23.39
CA SER A 121 18.97 18.62 -24.35
C SER A 121 20.25 19.45 -24.43
N ALA A 122 20.50 20.04 -25.60
CA ALA A 122 21.54 21.02 -25.77
C ALA A 122 21.25 22.33 -25.01
N GLN A 123 19.97 22.58 -24.70
CA GLN A 123 19.51 23.69 -23.87
C GLN A 123 18.70 23.14 -22.71
N PRO A 124 19.33 22.88 -21.54
CA PRO A 124 18.62 22.31 -20.38
C PRO A 124 17.51 23.24 -19.90
N GLN A 125 16.31 22.70 -19.79
CA GLN A 125 15.16 23.37 -19.17
C GLN A 125 15.00 22.84 -17.72
N GLY A 126 14.71 23.72 -16.79
CA GLY A 126 14.46 23.32 -15.40
C GLY A 126 13.32 22.30 -15.29
N ILE A 127 13.44 21.41 -14.35
CA ILE A 127 12.40 20.40 -14.03
C ILE A 127 11.55 20.95 -12.89
N ASP A 128 10.24 21.01 -13.10
CA ASP A 128 9.27 21.43 -12.09
C ASP A 128 8.52 20.21 -11.53
N ASP A 129 8.53 20.04 -10.21
CA ASP A 129 7.86 18.96 -9.50
C ASP A 129 6.43 19.31 -9.04
N SER A 130 5.97 20.51 -9.31
CA SER A 130 4.64 20.98 -8.92
C SER A 130 3.47 20.19 -9.53
N ALA A 131 3.77 19.39 -10.56
CA ALA A 131 2.78 18.55 -11.24
C ALA A 131 2.45 17.23 -10.50
N LEU A 132 3.09 16.95 -9.38
CA LEU A 132 2.82 15.77 -8.57
C LEU A 132 1.90 16.14 -7.41
N SER A 133 0.67 15.65 -7.43
CA SER A 133 -0.32 15.92 -6.40
C SER A 133 -0.89 14.62 -5.83
N GLN A 134 -0.88 14.53 -4.51
CA GLN A 134 -1.53 13.45 -3.76
C GLN A 134 -2.50 14.09 -2.77
N GLN A 135 -3.76 13.71 -2.87
CA GLN A 135 -4.78 14.14 -1.93
C GLN A 135 -5.41 12.92 -1.26
N ASN A 136 -5.14 12.78 0.03
CA ASN A 136 -5.85 11.82 0.88
C ASN A 136 -6.91 12.59 1.68
N VAL A 137 -8.17 12.36 1.37
CA VAL A 137 -9.29 12.88 2.15
C VAL A 137 -9.82 11.73 3.00
N ALA A 138 -9.11 11.41 4.06
CA ALA A 138 -9.63 10.54 5.10
C ALA A 138 -10.64 11.36 5.92
N LEU A 139 -11.91 11.17 5.66
CA LEU A 139 -12.97 11.61 6.53
C LEU A 139 -13.03 10.67 7.76
N LEU A 140 -12.02 10.76 8.60
CA LEU A 140 -12.09 10.21 9.95
C LEU A 140 -12.63 11.32 10.86
N PRO A 141 -13.82 11.16 11.45
CA PRO A 141 -14.35 12.14 12.41
C PRO A 141 -13.47 12.29 13.66
N ASP A 142 -12.42 11.48 13.80
CA ASP A 142 -11.62 11.40 15.00
C ASP A 142 -10.15 11.07 14.70
N SER A 143 -9.47 12.00 14.04
CA SER A 143 -8.04 11.83 13.70
C SER A 143 -7.09 12.02 14.89
N GLY A 144 -7.61 12.17 16.09
CA GLY A 144 -6.82 12.48 17.31
C GLY A 144 -6.93 11.46 18.45
N THR A 145 -7.87 10.54 18.42
CA THR A 145 -7.98 9.49 19.41
C THR A 145 -7.56 8.16 18.79
N ALA A 146 -6.56 7.54 19.36
CA ALA A 146 -6.18 6.19 19.02
C ALA A 146 -7.36 5.25 19.34
N SER A 147 -8.26 5.07 18.37
CA SER A 147 -9.16 3.92 18.38
C SER A 147 -8.25 2.68 18.38
N PRO A 148 -8.48 1.69 19.22
CA PRO A 148 -7.68 0.48 19.19
C PRO A 148 -7.87 -0.16 17.80
N ALA A 149 -6.96 0.14 16.90
CA ALA A 149 -6.92 -0.49 15.59
C ALA A 149 -6.62 -1.96 15.84
N SER A 150 -7.57 -2.83 15.56
CA SER A 150 -7.40 -4.27 15.71
C SER A 150 -6.54 -4.87 14.60
N GLY A 151 -6.20 -4.11 13.57
CA GLY A 151 -5.41 -4.54 12.43
C GLY A 151 -3.91 -4.23 12.58
N SER A 152 -3.07 -5.13 12.10
CA SER A 152 -1.62 -4.94 12.00
C SER A 152 -1.22 -4.59 10.57
N ARG A 153 -0.32 -3.61 10.42
CA ARG A 153 0.24 -3.19 9.14
C ARG A 153 1.75 -3.28 9.20
N GLN A 154 2.33 -3.99 8.26
CA GLN A 154 3.78 -4.20 8.23
C GLN A 154 4.34 -4.09 6.82
N ILE A 155 5.40 -3.30 6.67
CA ILE A 155 6.25 -3.26 5.50
C ILE A 155 7.60 -3.86 5.89
N VAL A 156 8.08 -4.81 5.11
CA VAL A 156 9.36 -5.48 5.35
C VAL A 156 10.17 -5.49 4.07
N THR A 157 11.41 -5.03 4.18
CA THR A 157 12.42 -5.13 3.14
C THR A 157 13.68 -5.72 3.77
N SER A 158 14.23 -6.77 3.18
CA SER A 158 15.44 -7.39 3.70
C SER A 158 16.69 -6.62 3.23
N ASP A 159 17.76 -6.72 4.01
CA ASP A 159 19.06 -6.07 3.71
C ASP A 159 19.68 -6.57 2.39
N GLN A 160 19.21 -7.68 1.85
CA GLN A 160 19.70 -8.30 0.61
C GLN A 160 18.79 -8.03 -0.60
N ALA A 161 17.75 -7.21 -0.43
CA ALA A 161 16.75 -6.98 -1.47
C ALA A 161 17.22 -6.07 -2.62
N PHE A 162 18.33 -5.31 -2.45
CA PHE A 162 18.81 -4.33 -3.42
C PHE A 162 20.32 -4.45 -3.67
#